data_aa149117d85fff3cedc260a3e0e876a1
#
_entry.id   aa149117d85fff3cedc260a3e0e876a1
#
_cell.length_a   1.000
_cell.length_b   1.000
_cell.length_c   1.000
_cell.angle_alpha   90.00
_cell.angle_beta   90.00
_cell.angle_gamma   90.00
#
_symmetry.space_group_name_H-M   'P 1'
#
loop_
_entity.id
_entity.type
_entity.pdbx_description
1 polymer ?
#
loop_
_entity_poly.entity_id
_entity_poly.type
_entity_poly.pdbx_seq_one_letter_code
_entity_poly.pdbx_strand_id
1 'polypeptide(L)'
;LIYLQNYPLALAVSGEKEHQVKYHPPKSKKSITVFLKNTNPSMWVYDTIVMSKTGFTNAAGRCVAMLMRRGSDIVVVVILGQRDLKTRTMTVNNLVARM
;
A
#
# COMPACT_ATOMS: atom_id res chain seq x y z
N LEU A 1 2.66 1.27 11.78
CA LEU A 1 3.67 1.10 10.72
C LEU A 1 5.10 1.09 11.25
N ILE A 2 5.44 2.02 12.12
CA ILE A 2 6.80 2.06 12.70
C ILE A 2 7.12 0.75 13.43
N TYR A 3 6.17 0.22 14.18
CA TYR A 3 6.31 -1.06 14.86
C TYR A 3 6.49 -2.22 13.87
N LEU A 4 5.68 -2.23 12.79
CA LEU A 4 5.69 -3.31 11.81
C LEU A 4 6.99 -3.39 11.00
N GLN A 5 7.75 -2.31 10.87
CA GLN A 5 9.03 -2.35 10.14
C GLN A 5 10.07 -3.27 10.80
N ASN A 6 9.87 -3.64 12.07
CA ASN A 6 10.72 -4.59 12.77
C ASN A 6 10.44 -6.05 12.40
N TYR A 7 9.40 -6.29 11.60
CA TYR A 7 8.99 -7.61 11.14
C TYR A 7 9.29 -7.75 9.66
N PRO A 8 10.36 -8.47 9.27
CA PRO A 8 10.80 -8.54 7.87
C PRO A 8 9.73 -9.02 6.90
N LEU A 9 8.89 -9.97 7.30
CA LEU A 9 7.82 -10.47 6.44
C LEU A 9 6.74 -9.42 6.21
N ALA A 10 6.30 -8.73 7.26
CA ALA A 10 5.31 -7.66 7.13
C ALA A 10 5.83 -6.52 6.25
N LEU A 11 7.11 -6.17 6.42
CA LEU A 11 7.77 -5.15 5.60
C LEU A 11 7.81 -5.55 4.14
N ALA A 12 8.24 -6.77 3.85
CA ALA A 12 8.35 -7.28 2.48
C ALA A 12 6.98 -7.32 1.79
N VAL A 13 5.96 -7.86 2.44
CA VAL A 13 4.62 -8.00 1.85
C VAL A 13 3.96 -6.64 1.62
N SER A 14 3.98 -5.75 2.60
CA SER A 14 3.33 -4.44 2.49
C SER A 14 4.08 -3.45 1.60
N GLY A 15 5.33 -3.73 1.28
CA GLY A 15 6.15 -2.94 0.36
C GLY A 15 6.14 -3.44 -1.08
N GLU A 16 5.47 -4.55 -1.38
CA GLU A 16 5.39 -5.07 -2.75
C GLU A 16 4.37 -4.30 -3.59
N LYS A 17 4.75 -3.99 -4.84
CA LYS A 17 3.83 -3.38 -5.82
C LYS A 17 2.83 -4.41 -6.33
N GLU A 18 3.31 -5.61 -6.63
CA GLU A 18 2.48 -6.72 -7.10
C GLU A 18 3.10 -8.04 -6.71
N HIS A 19 2.27 -9.07 -6.67
CA HIS A 19 2.69 -10.41 -6.30
C HIS A 19 1.88 -11.45 -7.07
N GLN A 20 2.55 -12.52 -7.48
CA GLN A 20 1.90 -13.67 -8.11
C GLN A 20 1.70 -14.77 -7.07
N VAL A 21 0.49 -15.31 -7.03
CA VAL A 21 0.17 -16.47 -6.20
C VAL A 21 -0.30 -17.59 -7.10
N LYS A 22 0.34 -18.74 -6.97
CA LYS A 22 -0.13 -19.98 -7.62
C LYS A 22 -1.10 -20.68 -6.67
N TYR A 23 -2.29 -20.93 -7.16
CA TYR A 23 -3.34 -21.61 -6.43
C TYR A 23 -3.77 -22.87 -7.17
N HIS A 24 -3.86 -23.98 -6.45
CA HIS A 24 -4.36 -25.24 -6.98
C HIS A 24 -5.73 -25.55 -6.36
N PRO A 25 -6.83 -25.34 -7.10
CA PRO A 25 -8.17 -25.63 -6.57
C PRO A 25 -8.31 -27.10 -6.18
N PRO A 26 -9.04 -27.42 -5.09
CA PRO A 26 -9.11 -28.79 -4.55
C PRO A 26 -9.60 -29.86 -5.54
N LYS A 27 -10.44 -29.50 -6.50
CA LYS A 27 -11.02 -30.44 -7.48
C LYS A 27 -10.51 -30.22 -8.90
N SER A 28 -9.44 -29.48 -9.08
CA SER A 28 -8.88 -29.17 -10.40
C SER A 28 -7.51 -29.77 -10.55
N LYS A 29 -7.19 -30.22 -11.79
CA LYS A 29 -5.86 -30.71 -12.16
C LYS A 29 -4.93 -29.57 -12.60
N LYS A 30 -5.46 -28.34 -12.73
CA LYS A 30 -4.70 -27.18 -13.21
C LYS A 30 -4.45 -26.20 -12.07
N SER A 31 -3.25 -25.64 -12.04
CA SER A 31 -2.92 -24.50 -11.19
C SER A 31 -3.46 -23.22 -11.79
N ILE A 32 -3.93 -22.31 -10.95
CA ILE A 32 -4.33 -20.97 -11.33
C ILE A 32 -3.30 -19.99 -10.79
N THR A 33 -2.82 -19.11 -11.65
CA THR A 33 -1.95 -18.00 -11.24
C THR A 33 -2.79 -16.76 -11.02
N VAL A 34 -2.73 -16.21 -9.80
CA VAL A 34 -3.43 -14.99 -9.44
C VAL A 34 -2.41 -13.86 -9.30
N PHE A 35 -2.67 -12.74 -9.98
CA PHE A 35 -1.86 -11.54 -9.90
C PHE A 35 -2.51 -10.58 -8.93
N LEU A 36 -1.80 -10.28 -7.84
CA LEU A 36 -2.26 -9.35 -6.82
C LEU A 36 -1.49 -8.04 -6.96
N LYS A 37 -2.20 -6.92 -7.03
CA LYS A 37 -1.60 -5.59 -7.09
C LYS A 37 -1.81 -4.87 -5.77
N ASN A 38 -0.82 -4.11 -5.35
CA ASN A 38 -0.96 -3.21 -4.20
C ASN A 38 -2.10 -2.23 -4.48
N THR A 39 -2.99 -2.07 -3.53
CA THR A 39 -4.18 -1.23 -3.68
C THR A 39 -3.89 0.27 -3.55
N ASN A 40 -2.64 0.64 -3.27
CA ASN A 40 -2.23 2.03 -3.24
C ASN A 40 -1.54 2.40 -4.56
N PRO A 41 -2.19 3.17 -5.46
CA PRO A 41 -1.59 3.54 -6.74
C PRO A 41 -0.32 4.38 -6.59
N SER A 42 -0.10 5.03 -5.47
CA SER A 42 1.12 5.79 -5.22
C SER A 42 2.37 4.92 -5.18
N MET A 43 2.22 3.60 -4.98
CA MET A 43 3.34 2.64 -5.03
C MET A 43 4.06 2.66 -6.39
N TRP A 44 3.35 3.00 -7.48
CA TRP A 44 3.94 3.09 -8.82
C TRP A 44 4.50 4.47 -9.15
N VAL A 45 4.22 5.45 -8.32
CA VAL A 45 4.66 6.84 -8.52
C VAL A 45 5.88 7.15 -7.65
N TYR A 46 5.92 6.65 -6.43
CA TYR A 46 6.97 6.96 -5.46
C TYR A 46 7.74 5.70 -5.06
N ASP A 47 8.97 5.59 -5.50
CA ASP A 47 9.86 4.47 -5.13
C ASP A 47 10.29 4.53 -3.67
N THR A 48 10.05 5.64 -3.00
CA THR A 48 10.40 5.84 -1.59
C THR A 48 9.41 5.22 -0.60
N ILE A 49 8.29 4.71 -1.07
CA ILE A 49 7.31 4.03 -0.20
C ILE A 49 7.86 2.66 0.20
N VAL A 50 8.05 2.48 1.50
CA VAL A 50 8.59 1.25 2.08
C VAL A 50 7.49 0.30 2.51
N MET A 51 6.40 0.84 3.04
CA MET A 51 5.21 0.09 3.46
C MET A 51 3.97 0.90 3.12
N SER A 52 2.88 0.21 2.83
CA SER A 52 1.60 0.85 2.54
C SER A 52 0.43 -0.05 2.95
N LYS A 53 -0.60 0.55 3.50
CA LYS A 53 -1.87 -0.11 3.79
C LYS A 53 -3.01 0.85 3.50
N THR A 54 -3.95 0.39 2.68
CA THR A 54 -5.17 1.14 2.38
C THR A 54 -6.34 0.58 3.20
N GLY A 55 -7.38 1.38 3.33
CA GLY A 55 -8.61 0.95 3.98
C GLY A 55 -9.80 1.73 3.45
N PHE A 56 -10.97 1.09 3.49
CA PHE A 56 -12.22 1.73 3.13
C PHE A 56 -13.39 1.11 3.89
N THR A 57 -14.21 2.00 4.46
CA THR A 57 -15.58 1.69 4.89
C THR A 57 -16.44 2.90 4.54
N ASN A 58 -17.77 2.70 4.45
CA ASN A 58 -18.68 3.82 4.16
C ASN A 58 -18.56 4.92 5.23
N ALA A 59 -18.35 4.55 6.48
CA ALA A 59 -18.22 5.50 7.58
C ALA A 59 -16.87 6.19 7.62
N ALA A 60 -15.78 5.46 7.33
CA ALA A 60 -14.41 5.97 7.43
C ALA A 60 -13.92 6.68 6.18
N GLY A 61 -14.54 6.41 5.01
CA GLY A 61 -14.06 6.89 3.73
C GLY A 61 -12.83 6.16 3.24
N ARG A 62 -12.17 6.70 2.23
CA ARG A 62 -10.93 6.15 1.67
C ARG A 62 -9.74 6.59 2.51
N CYS A 63 -8.97 5.63 2.97
CA CYS A 63 -7.85 5.85 3.88
C CYS A 63 -6.58 5.20 3.32
N VAL A 64 -5.43 5.75 3.70
CA VAL A 64 -4.13 5.15 3.41
C VAL A 64 -3.14 5.52 4.51
N ALA A 65 -2.29 4.58 4.87
CA ALA A 65 -1.15 4.80 5.75
C ALA A 65 0.11 4.31 5.03
N MET A 66 1.16 5.12 5.02
CA MET A 66 2.40 4.81 4.32
C MET A 66 3.60 5.14 5.19
N LEU A 67 4.64 4.33 5.02
CA LEU A 67 5.98 4.63 5.52
C LEU A 67 6.84 4.98 4.30
N MET A 68 7.45 6.16 4.31
CA MET A 68 8.25 6.65 3.20
C MET A 68 9.64 7.05 3.66
N ARG A 69 10.63 6.84 2.79
CA ARG A 69 11.97 7.39 3.02
C ARG A 69 12.04 8.81 2.51
N ARG A 70 12.73 9.66 3.30
CA ARG A 70 13.06 11.02 2.92
C ARG A 70 14.53 11.26 3.30
N GLY A 71 15.44 11.08 2.35
CA GLY A 71 16.86 11.09 2.65
C GLY A 71 17.22 9.97 3.63
N SER A 72 17.77 10.31 4.80
CA SER A 72 18.06 9.38 5.88
C SER A 72 16.89 9.19 6.84
N ASP A 73 15.82 9.94 6.67
CA ASP A 73 14.67 9.91 7.57
C ASP A 73 13.57 8.98 7.05
N ILE A 74 12.74 8.52 7.98
CA ILE A 74 11.52 7.78 7.71
C ILE A 74 10.34 8.68 8.10
N VAL A 75 9.40 8.85 7.18
CA VAL A 75 8.21 9.67 7.37
C VAL A 75 6.98 8.78 7.32
N VAL A 76 6.09 8.93 8.27
CA VAL A 76 4.79 8.26 8.27
C VAL A 76 3.74 9.23 7.73
N VAL A 77 3.01 8.79 6.69
CA VAL A 77 1.91 9.56 6.09
C VAL A 77 0.62 8.81 6.36
N VAL A 78 -0.34 9.47 6.98
CA VAL A 78 -1.67 8.90 7.24
C VAL A 78 -2.71 9.86 6.70
N ILE A 79 -3.60 9.35 5.86
CA ILE A 79 -4.70 10.09 5.26
C ILE A 79 -5.98 9.32 5.54
N LEU A 80 -6.95 10.00 6.12
CA LEU A 80 -8.23 9.42 6.52
C LEU A 80 -9.39 10.20 5.90
N GLY A 81 -10.52 9.55 5.75
CA GLY A 81 -11.79 10.21 5.46
C GLY A 81 -11.91 10.81 4.06
N GLN A 82 -11.16 10.33 3.08
CA GLN A 82 -11.28 10.83 1.71
C GLN A 82 -12.51 10.23 1.03
N ARG A 83 -13.21 11.04 0.24
CA ARG A 83 -14.49 10.62 -0.38
C ARG A 83 -14.29 9.61 -1.50
N ASP A 84 -13.18 9.66 -2.23
CA ASP A 84 -12.87 8.76 -3.34
C ASP A 84 -11.38 8.54 -3.50
N LEU A 85 -11.00 7.61 -4.40
CA LEU A 85 -9.60 7.27 -4.66
C LEU A 85 -8.83 8.44 -5.26
N LYS A 86 -9.45 9.20 -6.15
CA LYS A 86 -8.82 10.35 -6.81
C LYS A 86 -8.44 11.41 -5.78
N THR A 87 -9.35 11.75 -4.89
CA THR A 87 -9.10 12.75 -3.83
C THR A 87 -8.02 12.27 -2.87
N ARG A 88 -8.03 10.98 -2.50
CA ARG A 88 -6.99 10.40 -1.66
C ARG A 88 -5.62 10.51 -2.32
N THR A 89 -5.52 10.17 -3.61
CA THR A 89 -4.26 10.25 -4.35
C THR A 89 -3.77 11.69 -4.48
N MET A 90 -4.67 12.63 -4.74
CA MET A 90 -4.32 14.07 -4.79
C MET A 90 -3.79 14.56 -3.45
N THR A 91 -4.39 14.15 -2.35
CA THR A 91 -3.94 14.51 -1.00
C THR A 91 -2.55 13.93 -0.72
N VAL A 92 -2.30 12.68 -1.12
CA VAL A 92 -0.95 12.09 -1.04
C VAL A 92 0.06 12.95 -1.79
N ASN A 93 -0.23 13.30 -3.04
CA ASN A 93 0.68 14.08 -3.88
C ASN A 93 0.97 15.46 -3.26
N ASN A 94 -0.04 16.11 -2.71
CA ASN A 94 0.12 17.42 -2.07
C ASN A 94 1.01 17.33 -0.83
N LEU A 95 0.85 16.29 -0.02
CA LEU A 95 1.68 16.09 1.17
C LEU A 95 3.13 15.77 0.81
N VAL A 96 3.33 14.88 -0.16
CA VAL A 96 4.68 14.50 -0.61
C VAL A 96 5.41 15.71 -1.19
N ALA A 97 4.73 16.56 -1.92
CA ALA A 97 5.33 17.78 -2.48
C ALA A 97 5.81 18.77 -1.40
N ARG A 98 5.26 18.69 -0.20
CA ARG A 98 5.65 19.56 0.94
C ARG A 98 6.72 18.97 1.85
N MET A 99 7.10 17.76 1.59
CA MET A 99 8.12 17.06 2.39
C MET A 99 9.54 17.54 2.12
#